data_c887393b3ccb524357f4d6f0b13b2549
#
_entry.id   c887393b3ccb524357f4d6f0b13b2549
#
_cell.length_a   1.000
_cell.length_b   1.000
_cell.length_c   1.000
_cell.angle_alpha   90.00
_cell.angle_beta   90.00
_cell.angle_gamma   90.00
#
_symmetry.space_group_name_H-M   'P 1'
#
loop_
_entity.id
_entity.type
_entity.pdbx_description
1 polymer ?
#
loop_
_entity_poly.entity_id
_entity_poly.type
_entity_poly.pdbx_seq_one_letter_code
_entity_poly.pdbx_strand_id
1 'polypeptide(L)'
;MHKLAAGAAAASCLILCSCAATVTLPVVDLATSETAATQKSSSIGLVLPQADTSIPAWLAYAALQATPENAFFLPGTVQLNVENILQTPELPNGCEITSAAIALNYLGFGIDKVTLAENYLPMHIPYWEADPEVEFMGSPADELSFYCLPGAITTAVNTYLDEQDSTYSALDITGAEPARLEMYLAQGTPVLVWATCAFTEPLYNYTFTLADGSWPYSNSHCLVLTGYDEDNYYFADPMQEITEIDRDTFALRYEELGSHAVVITQ
;
A
#
# COMPACT_ATOMS: atom_id res chain seq x y z
N MET A 1 -33.38 55.04 11.18
CA MET A 1 -32.79 56.25 10.58
C MET A 1 -31.34 55.94 10.19
N HIS A 2 -31.08 56.11 8.92
CA HIS A 2 -29.81 56.31 8.24
C HIS A 2 -28.86 55.08 8.15
N LYS A 3 -28.81 54.44 7.04
CA LYS A 3 -28.17 54.73 5.70
C LYS A 3 -26.68 54.40 5.73
N LEU A 4 -26.30 53.31 5.02
CA LEU A 4 -25.67 53.28 3.71
C LEU A 4 -24.22 53.76 3.67
N ALA A 5 -23.28 52.94 3.25
CA ALA A 5 -22.58 52.89 1.97
C ALA A 5 -21.52 51.79 2.05
N ALA A 6 -21.46 50.78 1.19
CA ALA A 6 -21.16 50.74 -0.24
C ALA A 6 -19.74 51.27 -0.58
N GLY A 7 -18.96 50.41 -1.16
CA GLY A 7 -17.72 50.67 -1.87
C GLY A 7 -16.92 49.38 -1.95
N ALA A 8 -17.07 48.59 -2.94
CA ALA A 8 -16.52 48.58 -4.30
C ALA A 8 -15.02 48.28 -4.28
N ALA A 9 -14.69 47.10 -4.70
CA ALA A 9 -14.15 46.70 -6.00
C ALA A 9 -12.64 46.95 -6.17
N ALA A 10 -11.96 46.01 -6.57
CA ALA A 10 -11.10 45.83 -7.74
C ALA A 10 -10.02 44.82 -7.43
N ALA A 11 -10.03 43.85 -8.16
CA ALA A 11 -9.46 43.56 -9.46
C ALA A 11 -8.13 42.84 -9.38
N SER A 12 -8.18 41.65 -9.83
CA SER A 12 -7.30 40.98 -10.80
C SER A 12 -5.79 41.18 -10.69
N CYS A 13 -5.09 40.10 -10.44
CA CYS A 13 -3.92 39.84 -11.28
C CYS A 13 -3.73 38.33 -11.45
N LEU A 14 -4.19 37.82 -12.58
CA LEU A 14 -3.76 36.57 -13.18
C LEU A 14 -2.29 36.73 -13.56
N ILE A 15 -1.44 35.89 -13.00
CA ILE A 15 -0.14 35.63 -13.62
C ILE A 15 -0.11 34.12 -13.92
N LEU A 16 -0.46 33.81 -15.17
CA LEU A 16 -0.14 32.57 -15.84
C LEU A 16 1.39 32.50 -16.02
N CYS A 17 2.05 31.60 -15.34
CA CYS A 17 3.41 31.24 -15.68
C CYS A 17 3.39 29.82 -16.23
N SER A 18 3.15 29.74 -17.55
CA SER A 18 3.30 28.57 -18.39
C SER A 18 4.82 28.36 -18.60
N CYS A 19 5.40 27.39 -17.92
CA CYS A 19 6.69 26.83 -18.31
C CYS A 19 6.47 25.49 -19.00
N ALA A 20 6.16 25.53 -20.29
CA ALA A 20 6.30 24.37 -21.16
C ALA A 20 7.79 24.17 -21.44
N ALA A 21 8.40 23.16 -20.81
CA ALA A 21 9.72 22.69 -21.20
C ALA A 21 9.54 21.79 -22.42
N THR A 22 9.83 22.32 -23.59
CA THR A 22 9.97 21.55 -24.84
C THR A 22 11.27 20.76 -24.79
N VAL A 23 11.18 19.45 -24.60
CA VAL A 23 12.30 18.54 -24.82
C VAL A 23 12.40 18.28 -26.32
N THR A 24 13.37 18.89 -26.97
CA THR A 24 13.76 18.58 -28.35
C THR A 24 14.68 17.37 -28.33
N LEU A 25 14.20 16.24 -28.84
CA LEU A 25 15.04 15.07 -29.16
C LEU A 25 15.82 15.35 -30.45
N PRO A 26 17.09 14.98 -30.52
CA PRO A 26 17.85 15.11 -31.75
C PRO A 26 17.36 14.10 -32.79
N VAL A 27 17.03 14.58 -33.99
CA VAL A 27 16.77 13.75 -35.15
C VAL A 27 18.11 13.18 -35.64
N VAL A 28 18.22 11.84 -35.60
CA VAL A 28 19.35 11.15 -36.22
C VAL A 28 19.02 10.89 -37.68
N ASP A 29 19.73 11.54 -38.55
CA ASP A 29 19.66 11.38 -40.00
C ASP A 29 20.31 10.02 -40.41
N LEU A 30 19.51 9.14 -40.99
CA LEU A 30 19.96 7.87 -41.55
C LEU A 30 20.45 8.09 -42.97
N ALA A 31 21.73 8.35 -43.12
CA ALA A 31 22.38 8.27 -44.41
C ALA A 31 22.91 6.85 -44.65
N THR A 32 22.41 6.24 -45.70
CA THR A 32 22.84 4.97 -46.27
C THR A 32 24.28 5.01 -46.77
N SER A 33 25.12 4.05 -46.34
CA SER A 33 26.21 3.56 -47.18
C SER A 33 26.56 2.11 -46.84
N GLU A 34 26.31 1.23 -47.80
CA GLU A 34 26.85 -0.13 -47.82
C GLU A 34 28.36 -0.10 -47.90
N THR A 35 29.04 -0.86 -47.06
CA THR A 35 30.26 -1.62 -47.40
C THR A 35 30.52 -2.69 -46.34
N ALA A 36 30.75 -3.88 -46.82
CA ALA A 36 31.07 -5.08 -46.08
C ALA A 36 32.41 -4.96 -45.32
N ALA A 37 32.47 -5.46 -44.10
CA ALA A 37 33.48 -6.40 -43.62
C ALA A 37 33.46 -6.60 -42.10
N THR A 38 33.54 -7.86 -41.71
CA THR A 38 34.17 -8.42 -40.50
C THR A 38 33.44 -8.24 -39.18
N GLN A 39 32.74 -9.31 -38.80
CA GLN A 39 32.28 -9.59 -37.43
C GLN A 39 33.45 -9.50 -36.43
N LYS A 40 33.43 -8.50 -35.57
CA LYS A 40 34.02 -8.57 -34.24
C LYS A 40 32.87 -8.61 -33.24
N SER A 41 32.69 -9.76 -32.63
CA SER A 41 31.84 -9.92 -31.46
C SER A 41 32.39 -9.05 -30.34
N SER A 42 31.83 -7.86 -30.16
CA SER A 42 31.96 -7.08 -28.93
C SER A 42 30.77 -7.42 -28.07
N SER A 43 31.00 -8.22 -27.03
CA SER A 43 30.06 -8.39 -25.94
C SER A 43 29.83 -7.02 -25.30
N ILE A 44 28.70 -6.40 -25.60
CA ILE A 44 28.21 -5.27 -24.84
C ILE A 44 27.81 -5.85 -23.49
N GLY A 45 28.66 -5.64 -22.47
CA GLY A 45 28.30 -5.93 -21.10
C GLY A 45 27.14 -5.02 -20.72
N LEU A 46 25.91 -5.57 -20.72
CA LEU A 46 24.76 -4.92 -20.15
C LEU A 46 25.04 -4.83 -18.64
N VAL A 47 25.45 -3.67 -18.16
CA VAL A 47 25.44 -3.39 -16.73
C VAL A 47 23.97 -3.20 -16.40
N LEU A 48 23.33 -4.28 -15.93
CA LEU A 48 22.01 -4.18 -15.32
C LEU A 48 22.13 -3.27 -14.11
N PRO A 49 21.25 -2.26 -13.95
CA PRO A 49 21.18 -1.54 -12.69
C PRO A 49 20.94 -2.57 -11.58
N GLN A 50 21.56 -2.36 -10.41
CA GLN A 50 21.31 -3.19 -9.25
C GLN A 50 19.79 -3.34 -9.09
N ALA A 51 19.32 -4.58 -9.12
CA ALA A 51 17.89 -4.87 -9.01
C ALA A 51 17.40 -4.24 -7.72
N ASP A 52 16.45 -3.32 -7.84
CA ASP A 52 15.66 -2.88 -6.71
C ASP A 52 14.92 -4.12 -6.21
N THR A 53 15.33 -4.63 -5.06
CA THR A 53 14.78 -5.85 -4.45
C THR A 53 13.30 -5.69 -4.06
N SER A 54 12.75 -4.47 -4.20
CA SER A 54 11.35 -4.16 -3.97
C SER A 54 10.43 -4.54 -5.14
N ILE A 55 10.99 -4.89 -6.31
CA ILE A 55 10.19 -5.26 -7.49
C ILE A 55 10.20 -6.78 -7.64
N PRO A 56 9.03 -7.46 -7.63
CA PRO A 56 8.95 -8.88 -7.92
C PRO A 56 9.66 -9.24 -9.24
N ALA A 57 10.41 -10.33 -9.25
CA ALA A 57 11.26 -10.72 -10.39
C ALA A 57 10.49 -10.82 -11.72
N TRP A 58 9.22 -11.27 -11.69
CA TRP A 58 8.35 -11.34 -12.88
C TRP A 58 8.01 -9.95 -13.43
N LEU A 59 7.90 -8.92 -12.56
CA LEU A 59 7.62 -7.54 -12.96
C LEU A 59 8.84 -6.92 -13.65
N ALA A 60 10.04 -7.15 -13.08
CA ALA A 60 11.29 -6.77 -13.74
C ALA A 60 11.41 -7.46 -15.10
N TYR A 61 11.02 -8.74 -15.19
CA TYR A 61 10.99 -9.50 -16.43
C TYR A 61 9.93 -8.94 -17.40
N ALA A 62 8.72 -8.62 -16.94
CA ALA A 62 7.67 -8.02 -17.76
C ALA A 62 8.09 -6.63 -18.31
N ALA A 63 8.74 -5.82 -17.47
CA ALA A 63 9.26 -4.52 -17.89
C ALA A 63 10.39 -4.64 -18.95
N LEU A 64 11.23 -5.67 -18.85
CA LEU A 64 12.28 -5.96 -19.85
C LEU A 64 11.73 -6.48 -21.18
N GLN A 65 10.54 -7.09 -21.17
CA GLN A 65 9.85 -7.59 -22.37
C GLN A 65 8.87 -6.57 -22.96
N ALA A 66 8.66 -5.44 -22.30
CA ALA A 66 7.74 -4.40 -22.75
C ALA A 66 8.29 -3.74 -24.02
N THR A 67 7.79 -4.18 -25.17
CA THR A 67 7.86 -3.40 -26.41
C THR A 67 6.68 -2.43 -26.43
N PRO A 68 6.70 -1.35 -27.25
CA PRO A 68 5.54 -0.46 -27.41
C PRO A 68 4.22 -1.19 -27.76
N GLU A 69 4.33 -2.39 -28.32
CA GLU A 69 3.21 -3.26 -28.67
C GLU A 69 2.77 -4.20 -27.53
N ASN A 70 3.65 -4.41 -26.52
CA ASN A 70 3.43 -5.27 -25.36
C ASN A 70 3.49 -4.49 -24.04
N ALA A 71 3.12 -3.20 -24.04
CA ALA A 71 3.01 -2.43 -22.82
C ALA A 71 2.06 -3.16 -21.87
N PHE A 72 2.50 -3.42 -20.62
CA PHE A 72 1.67 -4.05 -19.61
C PHE A 72 0.58 -3.05 -19.23
N PHE A 73 -0.61 -3.26 -19.76
CA PHE A 73 -1.79 -2.50 -19.37
C PHE A 73 -2.43 -3.20 -18.18
N LEU A 74 -2.55 -2.48 -17.07
CA LEU A 74 -3.40 -2.91 -15.98
C LEU A 74 -4.84 -2.99 -16.49
N PRO A 75 -5.62 -4.01 -16.09
CA PRO A 75 -7.07 -3.99 -16.32
C PRO A 75 -7.66 -2.70 -15.76
N GLY A 76 -8.65 -2.12 -16.44
CA GLY A 76 -9.34 -0.92 -15.96
C GLY A 76 -10.17 -1.17 -14.70
N THR A 77 -10.49 -2.44 -14.42
CA THR A 77 -11.26 -2.88 -13.24
C THR A 77 -10.76 -4.23 -12.77
N VAL A 78 -10.58 -4.37 -11.48
CA VAL A 78 -10.29 -5.65 -10.80
C VAL A 78 -11.16 -5.73 -9.55
N GLN A 79 -11.76 -6.92 -9.32
CA GLN A 79 -12.49 -7.20 -8.09
C GLN A 79 -12.22 -8.65 -7.68
N LEU A 80 -11.52 -8.84 -6.58
CA LEU A 80 -11.27 -10.14 -5.99
C LEU A 80 -12.45 -10.54 -5.09
N ASN A 81 -12.80 -11.83 -5.12
CA ASN A 81 -13.84 -12.36 -4.24
C ASN A 81 -13.24 -12.72 -2.87
N VAL A 82 -12.95 -11.73 -2.07
CA VAL A 82 -12.41 -11.87 -0.72
C VAL A 82 -13.57 -11.86 0.28
N GLU A 83 -13.67 -12.91 1.10
CA GLU A 83 -14.68 -12.98 2.17
C GLU A 83 -14.22 -12.12 3.36
N ASN A 84 -15.08 -11.22 3.83
CA ASN A 84 -14.76 -10.37 4.96
C ASN A 84 -14.92 -11.10 6.30
N ILE A 85 -14.05 -10.79 7.27
CA ILE A 85 -14.12 -11.29 8.64
C ILE A 85 -14.18 -10.08 9.58
N LEU A 86 -15.18 -10.03 10.45
CA LEU A 86 -15.29 -8.97 11.44
C LEU A 86 -14.28 -9.18 12.58
N GLN A 87 -13.62 -8.10 13.00
CA GLN A 87 -12.71 -8.15 14.15
C GLN A 87 -13.43 -8.35 15.48
N THR A 88 -14.59 -7.71 15.64
CA THR A 88 -15.41 -7.80 16.86
C THR A 88 -16.26 -9.09 16.88
N PRO A 89 -16.65 -9.57 18.08
CA PRO A 89 -16.34 -8.99 19.41
C PRO A 89 -14.96 -9.38 19.98
N GLU A 90 -14.24 -10.37 19.41
CA GLU A 90 -13.08 -11.00 20.03
C GLU A 90 -11.85 -10.09 20.05
N LEU A 91 -11.65 -9.31 19.00
CA LEU A 91 -10.46 -8.47 18.80
C LEU A 91 -10.87 -7.01 18.51
N PRO A 92 -11.38 -6.24 19.50
CA PRO A 92 -11.91 -4.90 19.28
C PRO A 92 -10.87 -3.92 18.68
N ASN A 93 -9.58 -4.13 18.92
CA ASN A 93 -8.47 -3.38 18.31
C ASN A 93 -7.63 -4.23 17.35
N GLY A 94 -8.18 -5.30 16.78
CA GLY A 94 -7.42 -6.27 15.97
C GLY A 94 -7.60 -6.12 14.47
N CYS A 95 -7.72 -4.92 13.92
CA CYS A 95 -7.92 -4.74 12.47
C CYS A 95 -6.77 -5.31 11.64
N GLU A 96 -5.52 -5.15 12.06
CA GLU A 96 -4.34 -5.59 11.32
C GLU A 96 -4.25 -7.13 11.24
N ILE A 97 -4.39 -7.78 12.40
CA ILE A 97 -4.30 -9.24 12.44
C ILE A 97 -5.55 -9.91 11.85
N THR A 98 -6.72 -9.26 11.93
CA THR A 98 -7.93 -9.73 11.25
C THR A 98 -7.79 -9.56 9.73
N SER A 99 -7.23 -8.46 9.25
CA SER A 99 -6.91 -8.27 7.82
C SER A 99 -5.92 -9.32 7.32
N ALA A 100 -4.92 -9.67 8.13
CA ALA A 100 -4.00 -10.76 7.82
C ALA A 100 -4.74 -12.12 7.72
N ALA A 101 -5.66 -12.41 8.65
CA ALA A 101 -6.49 -13.61 8.58
C ALA A 101 -7.39 -13.63 7.35
N ILE A 102 -7.99 -12.49 6.95
CA ILE A 102 -8.77 -12.36 5.72
C ILE A 102 -7.93 -12.74 4.50
N ALA A 103 -6.73 -12.17 4.36
CA ALA A 103 -5.85 -12.45 3.23
C ALA A 103 -5.35 -13.91 3.22
N LEU A 104 -4.98 -14.46 4.37
CA LEU A 104 -4.59 -15.87 4.50
C LEU A 104 -5.74 -16.81 4.12
N ASN A 105 -6.97 -16.50 4.54
CA ASN A 105 -8.14 -17.33 4.23
C ASN A 105 -8.52 -17.25 2.74
N TYR A 106 -8.34 -16.10 2.10
CA TYR A 106 -8.45 -15.98 0.65
C TYR A 106 -7.47 -16.89 -0.09
N LEU A 107 -6.26 -17.08 0.45
CA LEU A 107 -5.24 -17.99 -0.07
C LEU A 107 -5.48 -19.47 0.31
N GLY A 108 -6.51 -19.77 1.11
CA GLY A 108 -6.93 -21.11 1.46
C GLY A 108 -6.34 -21.69 2.76
N PHE A 109 -5.69 -20.89 3.60
CA PHE A 109 -5.07 -21.36 4.85
C PHE A 109 -6.08 -21.68 5.96
N GLY A 110 -7.26 -21.05 5.96
CA GLY A 110 -8.35 -21.36 6.90
C GLY A 110 -8.02 -21.06 8.37
N ILE A 111 -7.20 -20.03 8.64
CA ILE A 111 -6.81 -19.64 10.00
C ILE A 111 -7.85 -18.75 10.66
N ASP A 112 -8.15 -19.02 11.92
CA ASP A 112 -8.97 -18.14 12.75
C ASP A 112 -8.19 -16.92 13.24
N LYS A 113 -8.81 -15.73 13.23
CA LYS A 113 -8.19 -14.46 13.60
C LYS A 113 -7.66 -14.45 15.03
N VAL A 114 -8.39 -15.05 15.99
CA VAL A 114 -7.98 -15.12 17.40
C VAL A 114 -6.77 -16.04 17.53
N THR A 115 -6.81 -17.19 16.86
CA THR A 115 -5.68 -18.12 16.82
C THR A 115 -4.43 -17.47 16.25
N LEU A 116 -4.57 -16.70 15.16
CA LEU A 116 -3.45 -15.97 14.56
C LEU A 116 -2.92 -14.89 15.51
N ALA A 117 -3.79 -14.16 16.19
CA ALA A 117 -3.40 -13.14 17.16
C ALA A 117 -2.68 -13.72 18.39
N GLU A 118 -3.26 -14.74 19.01
CA GLU A 118 -2.75 -15.30 20.27
C GLU A 118 -1.45 -16.06 20.13
N ASN A 119 -1.24 -16.75 18.99
CA ASN A 119 -0.10 -17.65 18.83
C ASN A 119 1.07 -17.02 18.07
N TYR A 120 0.83 -15.99 17.24
CA TYR A 120 1.83 -15.51 16.29
C TYR A 120 2.12 -14.01 16.37
N LEU A 121 1.13 -13.17 16.79
CA LEU A 121 1.34 -11.73 16.83
C LEU A 121 2.27 -11.36 17.98
N PRO A 122 3.44 -10.74 17.73
CA PRO A 122 4.21 -10.16 18.80
C PRO A 122 3.46 -9.00 19.46
N MET A 123 3.39 -8.98 20.77
CA MET A 123 2.64 -7.99 21.55
C MET A 123 3.49 -7.46 22.70
N HIS A 124 3.32 -6.18 23.05
CA HIS A 124 4.02 -5.56 24.16
C HIS A 124 3.08 -4.85 25.14
N ILE A 125 3.26 -5.13 26.42
CA ILE A 125 2.55 -4.46 27.52
C ILE A 125 3.62 -3.95 28.49
N PRO A 126 3.62 -2.67 28.81
CA PRO A 126 2.60 -1.65 28.48
C PRO A 126 2.75 -1.08 27.06
N TYR A 127 1.63 -0.76 26.42
CA TYR A 127 1.58 -0.33 25.02
C TYR A 127 2.42 0.92 24.69
N TRP A 128 2.64 1.81 25.66
CA TRP A 128 3.43 3.05 25.47
C TRP A 128 4.96 2.83 25.41
N GLU A 129 5.43 1.62 25.64
CA GLU A 129 6.84 1.22 25.50
C GLU A 129 7.08 0.38 24.23
N ALA A 130 6.00 0.02 23.53
CA ALA A 130 6.06 -0.79 22.32
C ALA A 130 6.61 -0.01 21.12
N ASP A 131 7.30 -0.73 20.25
CA ASP A 131 7.62 -0.27 18.90
C ASP A 131 6.60 -0.87 17.92
N PRO A 132 5.69 -0.07 17.34
CA PRO A 132 4.63 -0.58 16.47
C PRO A 132 5.15 -1.30 15.22
N GLU A 133 6.38 -1.04 14.78
CA GLU A 133 7.01 -1.77 13.66
C GLU A 133 7.38 -3.21 14.03
N VAL A 134 7.60 -3.49 15.30
CA VAL A 134 8.10 -4.79 15.77
C VAL A 134 7.02 -5.62 16.44
N GLU A 135 6.07 -4.94 17.14
CA GLU A 135 5.09 -5.59 18.01
C GLU A 135 3.80 -4.77 18.09
N PHE A 136 2.71 -5.43 18.41
CA PHE A 136 1.43 -4.77 18.65
C PHE A 136 1.48 -4.00 19.97
N MET A 137 1.04 -2.74 19.95
CA MET A 137 1.00 -1.84 21.11
C MET A 137 -0.15 -2.22 22.05
N GLY A 138 0.08 -3.16 22.95
CA GLY A 138 -0.88 -3.75 23.87
C GLY A 138 -1.36 -5.12 23.41
N SER A 139 -2.67 -5.32 23.35
CA SER A 139 -3.32 -6.56 22.88
C SER A 139 -4.50 -6.23 21.97
N PRO A 140 -4.67 -6.91 20.82
CA PRO A 140 -5.82 -6.68 19.95
C PRO A 140 -7.17 -7.03 20.61
N ALA A 141 -7.18 -7.81 21.69
CA ALA A 141 -8.35 -8.15 22.48
C ALA A 141 -8.72 -7.08 23.54
N ASP A 142 -7.89 -6.03 23.70
CA ASP A 142 -8.11 -4.97 24.69
C ASP A 142 -8.51 -3.66 23.98
N GLU A 143 -9.69 -3.13 24.31
CA GLU A 143 -10.22 -1.85 23.76
C GLU A 143 -9.34 -0.63 24.05
N LEU A 144 -8.45 -0.70 25.05
CA LEU A 144 -7.53 0.38 25.42
C LEU A 144 -6.16 0.29 24.75
N SER A 145 -5.94 -0.72 23.93
CA SER A 145 -4.73 -0.91 23.15
C SER A 145 -4.70 -0.01 21.91
N PHE A 146 -3.61 -0.06 21.15
CA PHE A 146 -3.43 0.79 19.97
C PHE A 146 -3.42 -0.03 18.69
N TYR A 147 -2.26 -0.14 18.03
CA TYR A 147 -2.11 -0.73 16.70
C TYR A 147 -0.72 -1.34 16.54
N CYS A 148 -0.47 -1.97 15.42
CA CYS A 148 0.87 -2.27 14.92
C CYS A 148 1.02 -1.90 13.45
N LEU A 149 2.26 -1.89 12.99
CA LEU A 149 2.65 -1.57 11.63
C LEU A 149 3.08 -2.84 10.87
N PRO A 150 3.39 -2.76 9.56
CA PRO A 150 3.67 -3.91 8.71
C PRO A 150 4.67 -4.93 9.26
N GLY A 151 5.72 -4.49 9.97
CA GLY A 151 6.76 -5.38 10.49
C GLY A 151 6.24 -6.42 11.49
N ALA A 152 5.35 -6.03 12.40
CA ALA A 152 4.71 -6.96 13.35
C ALA A 152 3.82 -7.98 12.63
N ILE A 153 3.05 -7.54 11.62
CA ILE A 153 2.16 -8.40 10.84
C ILE A 153 2.94 -9.36 9.95
N THR A 154 3.99 -8.90 9.27
CA THR A 154 4.84 -9.80 8.46
C THR A 154 5.53 -10.84 9.33
N THR A 155 5.95 -10.48 10.53
CA THR A 155 6.50 -11.44 11.52
C THR A 155 5.48 -12.51 11.90
N ALA A 156 4.25 -12.10 12.27
CA ALA A 156 3.18 -13.02 12.65
C ALA A 156 2.83 -13.99 11.50
N VAL A 157 2.60 -13.43 10.30
CA VAL A 157 2.19 -14.21 9.13
C VAL A 157 3.30 -15.15 8.68
N ASN A 158 4.55 -14.70 8.62
CA ASN A 158 5.67 -15.55 8.20
C ASN A 158 5.93 -16.68 9.20
N THR A 159 5.84 -16.42 10.52
CA THR A 159 5.96 -17.47 11.53
C THR A 159 4.88 -18.54 11.34
N TYR A 160 3.63 -18.14 11.10
CA TYR A 160 2.55 -19.07 10.80
C TYR A 160 2.80 -19.85 9.50
N LEU A 161 3.19 -19.18 8.41
CA LEU A 161 3.44 -19.81 7.12
C LEU A 161 4.61 -20.81 7.14
N ASP A 162 5.66 -20.50 7.90
CA ASP A 162 6.80 -21.40 8.12
C ASP A 162 6.36 -22.70 8.83
N GLU A 163 5.46 -22.60 9.82
CA GLU A 163 4.88 -23.78 10.50
C GLU A 163 3.98 -24.62 9.59
N GLN A 164 3.46 -24.04 8.52
CA GLN A 164 2.67 -24.75 7.51
C GLN A 164 3.52 -25.32 6.36
N ASP A 165 4.86 -25.24 6.42
CA ASP A 165 5.76 -25.57 5.32
C ASP A 165 5.35 -24.91 3.99
N SER A 166 4.84 -23.68 4.06
CA SER A 166 4.26 -22.94 2.94
C SER A 166 5.33 -22.32 2.04
N THR A 167 5.02 -22.21 0.74
CA THR A 167 5.84 -21.45 -0.22
C THR A 167 5.45 -19.97 -0.26
N TYR A 168 4.39 -19.56 0.43
CA TYR A 168 3.98 -18.18 0.56
C TYR A 168 4.82 -17.44 1.61
N SER A 169 4.96 -16.15 1.43
CA SER A 169 5.57 -15.25 2.42
C SER A 169 4.85 -13.90 2.45
N ALA A 170 4.79 -13.31 3.63
CA ALA A 170 4.34 -11.93 3.79
C ALA A 170 5.50 -10.97 3.53
N LEU A 171 5.27 -9.98 2.70
CA LEU A 171 6.24 -8.94 2.34
C LEU A 171 5.71 -7.58 2.75
N ASP A 172 6.50 -6.84 3.49
CA ASP A 172 6.29 -5.41 3.70
C ASP A 172 6.65 -4.67 2.41
N ILE A 173 5.66 -3.96 1.85
CA ILE A 173 5.80 -3.14 0.66
C ILE A 173 5.53 -1.67 0.96
N THR A 174 5.74 -1.24 2.20
CA THR A 174 5.60 0.14 2.64
C THR A 174 6.28 1.11 1.68
N GLY A 175 5.61 2.23 1.38
CA GLY A 175 6.03 3.19 0.37
C GLY A 175 5.62 2.83 -1.06
N ALA A 176 4.86 1.74 -1.24
CA ALA A 176 4.32 1.41 -2.55
C ALA A 176 3.27 2.42 -3.00
N GLU A 177 3.44 2.99 -4.19
CA GLU A 177 2.45 3.83 -4.82
C GLU A 177 1.16 3.05 -5.15
N PRO A 178 -0.02 3.69 -5.19
CA PRO A 178 -1.29 3.03 -5.49
C PRO A 178 -1.27 2.16 -6.76
N ALA A 179 -0.59 2.60 -7.82
CA ALA A 179 -0.42 1.81 -9.05
C ALA A 179 0.28 0.47 -8.81
N ARG A 180 1.18 0.38 -7.83
CA ARG A 180 1.83 -0.88 -7.45
C ARG A 180 0.87 -1.81 -6.71
N LEU A 181 -0.01 -1.27 -5.88
CA LEU A 181 -1.06 -2.05 -5.21
C LEU A 181 -2.01 -2.66 -6.26
N GLU A 182 -2.40 -1.88 -7.28
CA GLU A 182 -3.22 -2.34 -8.41
C GLU A 182 -2.58 -3.51 -9.18
N MET A 183 -1.25 -3.51 -9.29
CA MET A 183 -0.54 -4.60 -9.95
C MET A 183 -0.65 -5.92 -9.18
N TYR A 184 -0.63 -5.90 -7.85
CA TYR A 184 -0.87 -7.08 -7.03
C TYR A 184 -2.32 -7.57 -7.17
N LEU A 185 -3.28 -6.65 -7.14
CA LEU A 185 -4.69 -6.97 -7.36
C LEU A 185 -4.92 -7.60 -8.73
N ALA A 186 -4.32 -7.06 -9.79
CA ALA A 186 -4.42 -7.59 -11.14
C ALA A 186 -3.86 -9.02 -11.28
N GLN A 187 -3.02 -9.45 -10.33
CA GLN A 187 -2.48 -10.82 -10.25
C GLN A 187 -3.28 -11.72 -9.32
N GLY A 188 -4.37 -11.21 -8.76
CA GLY A 188 -5.19 -11.97 -7.82
C GLY A 188 -4.68 -11.94 -6.38
N THR A 189 -3.80 -11.01 -6.01
CA THR A 189 -3.24 -10.87 -4.66
C THR A 189 -3.89 -9.69 -3.95
N PRO A 190 -4.71 -9.91 -2.90
CA PRO A 190 -5.23 -8.82 -2.08
C PRO A 190 -4.10 -8.19 -1.26
N VAL A 191 -4.26 -6.91 -0.91
CA VAL A 191 -3.23 -6.12 -0.24
C VAL A 191 -3.75 -5.58 1.08
N LEU A 192 -3.05 -5.85 2.19
CA LEU A 192 -3.30 -5.16 3.45
C LEU A 192 -2.78 -3.72 3.33
N VAL A 193 -3.60 -2.75 3.71
CA VAL A 193 -3.25 -1.33 3.68
C VAL A 193 -3.64 -0.65 4.98
N TRP A 194 -2.82 0.30 5.42
CA TRP A 194 -3.12 1.16 6.58
C TRP A 194 -3.68 2.48 6.09
N ALA A 195 -4.79 2.86 6.68
CA ALA A 195 -5.46 4.14 6.49
C ALA A 195 -6.01 4.62 7.84
N THR A 196 -6.92 5.56 7.83
CA THR A 196 -7.66 5.95 9.04
C THR A 196 -9.05 5.34 9.06
N CYS A 197 -9.63 5.14 10.24
CA CYS A 197 -11.02 4.74 10.39
C CYS A 197 -11.92 5.63 9.52
N ALA A 198 -12.76 5.00 8.71
CA ALA A 198 -13.67 5.65 7.76
C ALA A 198 -12.98 6.68 6.83
N PHE A 199 -11.68 6.53 6.56
CA PHE A 199 -10.86 7.45 5.75
C PHE A 199 -10.96 8.93 6.16
N THR A 200 -11.14 9.19 7.45
CA THR A 200 -11.15 10.55 8.02
C THR A 200 -9.72 11.11 8.13
N GLU A 201 -9.57 12.36 8.55
CA GLU A 201 -8.24 12.94 8.82
C GLU A 201 -7.51 12.17 9.93
N PRO A 202 -6.17 12.04 9.88
CA PRO A 202 -5.39 11.43 10.95
C PRO A 202 -5.57 12.15 12.28
N LEU A 203 -5.85 11.39 13.33
CA LEU A 203 -5.93 11.86 14.70
C LEU A 203 -4.75 11.30 15.50
N TYR A 204 -4.15 12.14 16.34
CA TYR A 204 -2.98 11.75 17.11
C TYR A 204 -3.30 11.67 18.60
N ASN A 205 -2.68 10.73 19.29
CA ASN A 205 -2.69 10.65 20.75
C ASN A 205 -1.50 11.46 21.30
N TYR A 206 -1.78 12.46 22.10
CA TYR A 206 -0.75 13.33 22.68
C TYR A 206 -0.38 12.97 24.12
N THR A 207 -0.74 11.78 24.61
CA THR A 207 -0.45 11.35 25.98
C THR A 207 0.92 10.70 26.15
N PHE A 208 1.49 10.16 25.07
CA PHE A 208 2.85 9.60 25.02
C PHE A 208 3.41 9.72 23.60
N THR A 209 4.72 9.51 23.45
CA THR A 209 5.40 9.49 22.15
C THR A 209 5.99 8.11 21.89
N LEU A 210 6.09 7.76 20.61
CA LEU A 210 6.83 6.60 20.15
C LEU A 210 8.35 6.81 20.32
N ALA A 211 9.14 5.78 20.13
CA ALA A 211 10.59 5.82 20.31
C ALA A 211 11.31 6.84 19.41
N ASP A 212 10.76 7.12 18.24
CA ASP A 212 11.24 8.12 17.28
C ASP A 212 10.81 9.55 17.63
N GLY A 213 10.01 9.72 18.69
CA GLY A 213 9.48 11.01 19.14
C GLY A 213 8.19 11.45 18.45
N SER A 214 7.64 10.67 17.56
CA SER A 214 6.35 10.94 16.91
C SER A 214 5.18 10.65 17.87
N TRP A 215 4.00 11.19 17.54
CA TRP A 215 2.75 10.88 18.24
C TRP A 215 2.04 9.71 17.57
N PRO A 216 1.60 8.70 18.34
CA PRO A 216 0.84 7.59 17.75
C PRO A 216 -0.52 8.04 17.24
N TYR A 217 -1.02 7.37 16.22
CA TYR A 217 -2.36 7.59 15.70
C TYR A 217 -3.43 7.07 16.67
N SER A 218 -4.53 7.80 16.80
CA SER A 218 -5.71 7.38 17.57
C SER A 218 -6.79 6.71 16.72
N ASN A 219 -6.70 6.85 15.40
CA ASN A 219 -7.65 6.33 14.44
C ASN A 219 -6.99 5.56 13.29
N SER A 220 -5.82 4.95 13.56
CA SER A 220 -5.22 4.00 12.62
C SER A 220 -6.15 2.83 12.38
N HIS A 221 -6.24 2.39 11.12
CA HIS A 221 -7.05 1.25 10.72
C HIS A 221 -6.37 0.50 9.59
N CYS A 222 -6.45 -0.83 9.65
CA CYS A 222 -5.96 -1.71 8.61
C CYS A 222 -7.12 -2.47 7.96
N LEU A 223 -7.16 -2.46 6.62
CA LEU A 223 -8.15 -3.17 5.84
C LEU A 223 -7.50 -3.90 4.66
N VAL A 224 -8.24 -4.76 4.00
CA VAL A 224 -7.76 -5.51 2.85
C VAL A 224 -8.30 -4.90 1.58
N LEU A 225 -7.41 -4.34 0.77
CA LEU A 225 -7.71 -3.84 -0.58
C LEU A 225 -7.99 -5.05 -1.48
N THR A 226 -9.18 -5.10 -2.08
CA THR A 226 -9.67 -6.25 -2.85
C THR A 226 -9.94 -5.96 -4.31
N GLY A 227 -9.95 -4.69 -4.70
CA GLY A 227 -10.21 -4.31 -6.07
C GLY A 227 -10.12 -2.82 -6.32
N TYR A 228 -10.28 -2.47 -7.59
CA TYR A 228 -10.36 -1.09 -8.06
C TYR A 228 -11.12 -1.00 -9.38
N ASP A 229 -11.63 0.17 -9.68
CA ASP A 229 -12.10 0.57 -11.01
C ASP A 229 -11.59 1.98 -11.37
N GLU A 230 -12.21 2.65 -12.31
CA GLU A 230 -11.80 3.99 -12.76
C GLU A 230 -11.95 5.04 -11.64
N ASP A 231 -12.95 4.90 -10.78
CA ASP A 231 -13.36 5.90 -9.79
C ASP A 231 -12.98 5.51 -8.35
N ASN A 232 -12.99 4.20 -8.00
CA ASN A 232 -12.94 3.74 -6.63
C ASN A 232 -11.92 2.62 -6.37
N TYR A 233 -11.59 2.44 -5.09
CA TYR A 233 -10.99 1.24 -4.50
C TYR A 233 -12.01 0.51 -3.63
N TYR A 234 -11.89 -0.83 -3.59
CA TYR A 234 -12.80 -1.74 -2.89
C TYR A 234 -12.08 -2.51 -1.80
N PHE A 235 -12.77 -2.76 -0.68
CA PHE A 235 -12.16 -3.33 0.53
C PHE A 235 -13.01 -4.46 1.15
N ALA A 236 -12.31 -5.40 1.80
CA ALA A 236 -12.82 -6.17 2.91
C ALA A 236 -12.34 -5.47 4.19
N ASP A 237 -13.28 -4.94 4.96
CA ASP A 237 -13.02 -4.13 6.14
C ASP A 237 -13.43 -4.89 7.42
N PRO A 238 -12.47 -5.19 8.34
CA PRO A 238 -12.76 -5.87 9.60
C PRO A 238 -13.75 -5.14 10.52
N MET A 239 -13.91 -3.83 10.36
CA MET A 239 -14.92 -3.03 11.06
C MET A 239 -16.25 -2.95 10.31
N GLN A 240 -16.27 -3.32 9.03
CA GLN A 240 -17.42 -3.22 8.13
C GLN A 240 -17.95 -1.79 7.94
N GLU A 241 -17.10 -0.79 8.13
CA GLU A 241 -17.49 0.61 7.96
C GLU A 241 -17.41 1.06 6.50
N ILE A 242 -16.38 0.60 5.78
CA ILE A 242 -16.08 1.01 4.41
C ILE A 242 -15.92 -0.21 3.52
N THR A 243 -16.65 -0.24 2.41
CA THR A 243 -16.48 -1.25 1.36
C THR A 243 -15.91 -0.67 0.06
N GLU A 244 -16.01 0.65 -0.11
CA GLU A 244 -15.47 1.39 -1.25
C GLU A 244 -15.13 2.83 -0.86
N ILE A 245 -14.14 3.41 -1.52
CA ILE A 245 -13.76 4.82 -1.37
C ILE A 245 -13.20 5.35 -2.70
N ASP A 246 -13.39 6.64 -2.99
CA ASP A 246 -12.81 7.26 -4.17
C ASP A 246 -11.27 7.25 -4.13
N ARG A 247 -10.68 7.20 -5.33
CA ARG A 247 -9.22 7.01 -5.50
C ARG A 247 -8.38 8.12 -4.86
N ASP A 248 -8.85 9.36 -4.95
CA ASP A 248 -8.11 10.51 -4.42
C ASP A 248 -8.10 10.50 -2.89
N THR A 249 -9.25 10.20 -2.28
CA THR A 249 -9.37 10.06 -0.82
C THR A 249 -8.51 8.89 -0.31
N PHE A 250 -8.55 7.74 -0.99
CA PHE A 250 -7.68 6.61 -0.64
C PHE A 250 -6.21 7.02 -0.68
N ALA A 251 -5.75 7.56 -1.81
CA ALA A 251 -4.35 7.92 -2.00
C ALA A 251 -3.87 8.90 -0.91
N LEU A 252 -4.69 9.91 -0.59
CA LEU A 252 -4.39 10.89 0.44
C LEU A 252 -4.25 10.24 1.82
N ARG A 253 -5.23 9.43 2.25
CA ARG A 253 -5.23 8.83 3.60
C ARG A 253 -4.18 7.73 3.75
N TYR A 254 -3.90 7.00 2.69
CA TYR A 254 -2.83 6.02 2.63
C TYR A 254 -1.45 6.69 2.77
N GLU A 255 -1.21 7.79 2.05
CA GLU A 255 0.04 8.56 2.14
C GLU A 255 0.22 9.17 3.54
N GLU A 256 -0.82 9.76 4.12
CA GLU A 256 -0.77 10.40 5.45
C GLU A 256 -0.41 9.42 6.58
N LEU A 257 -0.70 8.13 6.41
CA LEU A 257 -0.29 7.09 7.35
C LEU A 257 1.02 6.39 6.96
N GLY A 258 1.82 6.94 6.04
CA GLY A 258 3.14 6.45 5.69
C GLY A 258 3.14 5.41 4.56
N SER A 259 2.04 5.26 3.82
CA SER A 259 1.92 4.30 2.71
C SER A 259 2.23 2.86 3.12
N HIS A 260 1.81 2.47 4.32
CA HIS A 260 2.03 1.13 4.86
C HIS A 260 1.20 0.08 4.13
N ALA A 261 1.83 -0.98 3.66
CA ALA A 261 1.15 -2.09 3.00
C ALA A 261 1.89 -3.41 3.14
N VAL A 262 1.12 -4.51 3.14
CA VAL A 262 1.63 -5.88 3.18
C VAL A 262 0.92 -6.72 2.11
N VAL A 263 1.68 -7.57 1.42
CA VAL A 263 1.16 -8.60 0.52
C VAL A 263 1.62 -9.98 0.99
N ILE A 264 0.79 -11.01 0.72
CA ILE A 264 1.15 -12.41 0.95
C ILE A 264 1.22 -13.08 -0.42
N THR A 265 2.40 -13.53 -0.81
CA THR A 265 2.65 -14.05 -2.17
C THR A 265 3.69 -15.19 -2.14
N GLN A 266 3.77 -15.96 -3.25
CA GLN A 266 4.79 -17.00 -3.46
C GLN A 266 6.07 -16.41 -4.04
#